data_0b6f6097665177d68df2b0d5a331cbb3
#
_entry.id   0b6f6097665177d68df2b0d5a331cbb3
#
_cell.length_a   1.000
_cell.length_b   1.000
_cell.length_c   1.000
_cell.angle_alpha   90.00
_cell.angle_beta   90.00
_cell.angle_gamma   90.00
#
_symmetry.space_group_name_H-M   'P 1'
#
loop_
_entity.id
_entity.type
_entity.pdbx_description
1 polymer ?
#
loop_
_entity_poly.entity_id
_entity_poly.type
_entity_poly.pdbx_seq_one_letter_code
_entity_poly.pdbx_strand_id
1 'polypeptide(L)'
;IKTIKKMAAYHQYYAVNAAVLSTIRASAISSDSKSAEVAMQHQGRSKLELVQQQAVGDKKAGVVWHTQGSGKSLSMVFYTGKIVLALDNPTVVVITDRNDLDDQLFGTFAASSQLLRQTPKQAENREELKELLKVGSGGVIFTTIQKFQPDDGGSVYEQLSDRTNIVVIADEAHRSQYGFNAKEVDVKDDEGEVVGKRTVYGFAKYLRDALPNATYLGFTGTPIEKTDVNT
;
A
#
# COMPACT_ATOMS: atom_id res chain seq x y z
N ILE A 1 -6.09 -27.65 -16.22
CA ILE A 1 -6.09 -26.47 -15.30
C ILE A 1 -7.27 -26.64 -14.35
N LYS A 2 -7.01 -26.70 -13.03
CA LYS A 2 -8.07 -26.83 -12.02
C LYS A 2 -8.50 -25.40 -11.59
N THR A 3 -9.71 -25.02 -11.94
CA THR A 3 -10.28 -23.75 -11.50
C THR A 3 -10.84 -23.89 -10.09
N ILE A 4 -10.44 -23.02 -9.16
CA ILE A 4 -10.93 -22.98 -7.79
C ILE A 4 -11.71 -21.67 -7.60
N LYS A 5 -12.98 -21.80 -7.19
CA LYS A 5 -13.81 -20.66 -6.81
C LYS A 5 -13.55 -20.30 -5.36
N LYS A 6 -13.15 -19.05 -5.10
CA LYS A 6 -13.00 -18.50 -3.75
C LYS A 6 -14.05 -17.42 -3.52
N MET A 7 -14.69 -17.44 -2.36
CA MET A 7 -15.68 -16.45 -1.95
C MET A 7 -15.17 -15.69 -0.73
N ALA A 8 -15.41 -14.38 -0.71
CA ALA A 8 -15.11 -13.56 0.44
C ALA A 8 -16.03 -13.95 1.63
N ALA A 9 -15.44 -14.08 2.80
CA ALA A 9 -16.23 -14.16 4.04
C ALA A 9 -16.87 -12.79 4.32
N TYR A 10 -17.89 -12.77 5.18
CA TYR A 10 -18.65 -11.55 5.50
C TYR A 10 -17.75 -10.36 5.90
N HIS A 11 -16.83 -10.58 6.84
CA HIS A 11 -15.89 -9.54 7.29
C HIS A 11 -14.97 -9.04 6.17
N GLN A 12 -14.50 -9.93 5.29
CA GLN A 12 -13.69 -9.55 4.12
C GLN A 12 -14.50 -8.70 3.14
N TYR A 13 -15.76 -9.09 2.87
CA TYR A 13 -16.65 -8.33 1.99
C TYR A 13 -16.83 -6.88 2.46
N TYR A 14 -17.12 -6.70 3.76
CA TYR A 14 -17.32 -5.35 4.31
C TYR A 14 -16.02 -4.54 4.33
N ALA A 15 -14.93 -5.11 4.82
CA ALA A 15 -13.65 -4.43 4.88
C ALA A 15 -13.14 -4.01 3.50
N VAL A 16 -13.23 -4.90 2.51
CA VAL A 16 -12.83 -4.61 1.13
C VAL A 16 -13.67 -3.47 0.54
N ASN A 17 -14.99 -3.49 0.71
CA ASN A 17 -15.85 -2.43 0.19
C ASN A 17 -15.57 -1.09 0.87
N ALA A 18 -15.37 -1.07 2.19
CA ALA A 18 -15.00 0.13 2.93
C ALA A 18 -13.66 0.68 2.44
N ALA A 19 -12.65 -0.18 2.28
CA ALA A 19 -11.34 0.21 1.79
C ALA A 19 -11.38 0.77 0.36
N VAL A 20 -12.16 0.17 -0.54
CA VAL A 20 -12.33 0.67 -1.92
C VAL A 20 -12.88 2.09 -1.92
N LEU A 21 -13.95 2.34 -1.15
CA LEU A 21 -14.55 3.68 -1.07
C LEU A 21 -13.62 4.70 -0.47
N SER A 22 -12.96 4.32 0.63
CA SER A 22 -11.98 5.17 1.27
C SER A 22 -10.85 5.55 0.31
N THR A 23 -10.39 4.59 -0.51
CA THR A 23 -9.36 4.84 -1.52
C THR A 23 -9.85 5.77 -2.64
N ILE A 24 -11.06 5.57 -3.16
CA ILE A 24 -11.65 6.46 -4.16
C ILE A 24 -11.71 7.90 -3.61
N ARG A 25 -12.15 8.05 -2.38
CA ARG A 25 -12.23 9.35 -1.70
C ARG A 25 -10.85 9.98 -1.49
N ALA A 26 -9.90 9.21 -0.98
CA ALA A 26 -8.53 9.66 -0.72
C ALA A 26 -7.76 10.02 -1.99
N SER A 27 -8.02 9.34 -3.11
CA SER A 27 -7.33 9.59 -4.36
C SER A 27 -7.71 10.92 -5.00
N ALA A 28 -8.91 11.45 -4.75
CA ALA A 28 -9.52 12.58 -5.45
C ALA A 28 -9.54 12.42 -6.98
N ILE A 29 -9.37 11.21 -7.49
CA ILE A 29 -9.57 10.92 -8.89
C ILE A 29 -11.06 11.05 -9.13
N SER A 30 -11.47 11.97 -10.00
CA SER A 30 -12.88 12.28 -10.21
C SER A 30 -13.63 11.01 -10.60
N SER A 31 -14.70 10.74 -9.86
CA SER A 31 -15.51 9.52 -10.01
C SER A 31 -16.47 9.57 -11.20
N ASP A 32 -16.13 10.26 -12.27
CA ASP A 32 -16.90 10.25 -13.52
C ASP A 32 -16.88 8.88 -14.22
N SER A 33 -16.12 7.92 -13.69
CA SER A 33 -16.16 6.56 -14.18
C SER A 33 -17.41 5.85 -13.64
N LYS A 34 -18.21 5.28 -14.56
CA LYS A 34 -19.33 4.36 -14.24
C LYS A 34 -18.93 3.26 -13.24
N SER A 35 -17.64 2.97 -13.12
CA SER A 35 -17.05 2.00 -12.20
C SER A 35 -17.08 2.44 -10.74
N ALA A 36 -16.93 3.74 -10.47
CA ALA A 36 -17.06 4.29 -9.11
C ALA A 36 -18.54 4.29 -8.68
N GLU A 37 -19.47 4.59 -9.59
CA GLU A 37 -20.91 4.47 -9.32
C GLU A 37 -21.31 3.03 -9.02
N VAL A 38 -20.78 2.05 -9.75
CA VAL A 38 -21.04 0.62 -9.51
C VAL A 38 -20.46 0.18 -8.16
N ALA A 39 -19.27 0.65 -7.81
CA ALA A 39 -18.69 0.38 -6.48
C ALA A 39 -19.56 0.98 -5.35
N MET A 40 -20.18 2.14 -5.59
CA MET A 40 -21.10 2.79 -4.64
C MET A 40 -22.49 2.13 -4.61
N GLN A 41 -23.03 1.68 -5.75
CA GLN A 41 -24.35 1.05 -5.85
C GLN A 41 -24.44 -0.33 -5.18
N HIS A 42 -23.34 -1.08 -5.10
CA HIS A 42 -23.29 -2.36 -4.40
C HIS A 42 -23.21 -2.23 -2.87
N GLN A 43 -23.27 -1.01 -2.35
CA GLN A 43 -23.40 -0.74 -0.91
C GLN A 43 -24.84 -0.86 -0.48
N GLY A 44 -25.25 -2.06 -0.11
CA GLY A 44 -26.45 -2.21 0.67
C GLY A 44 -26.38 -1.33 1.93
N ARG A 45 -27.30 -0.39 2.05
CA ARG A 45 -27.82 0.37 3.23
C ARG A 45 -26.93 0.57 4.48
N SER A 46 -25.70 0.13 4.51
CA SER A 46 -24.78 0.31 5.63
C SER A 46 -24.05 1.65 5.43
N LYS A 47 -24.47 2.66 6.16
CA LYS A 47 -23.76 3.96 6.25
C LYS A 47 -22.40 3.69 6.87
N LEU A 48 -21.35 3.65 6.05
CA LEU A 48 -19.97 3.58 6.52
C LEU A 48 -19.55 4.98 7.01
N GLU A 49 -20.01 5.36 8.19
CA GLU A 49 -19.83 6.71 8.77
C GLU A 49 -18.35 7.11 8.83
N LEU A 50 -17.46 6.16 9.15
CA LEU A 50 -16.02 6.42 9.21
C LEU A 50 -15.44 6.86 7.85
N VAL A 51 -15.92 6.28 6.76
CA VAL A 51 -15.47 6.68 5.40
C VAL A 51 -16.02 8.04 5.01
N GLN A 52 -17.22 8.41 5.48
CA GLN A 52 -17.83 9.71 5.17
C GLN A 52 -17.10 10.89 5.81
N GLN A 53 -16.41 10.68 6.92
CA GLN A 53 -15.66 11.71 7.65
C GLN A 53 -14.25 11.95 7.06
N GLN A 54 -13.77 11.07 6.19
CA GLN A 54 -12.45 11.21 5.59
C GLN A 54 -12.39 12.42 4.65
N ALA A 55 -11.29 13.17 4.70
CA ALA A 55 -11.04 14.27 3.78
C ALA A 55 -10.84 13.74 2.33
N VAL A 56 -11.39 14.47 1.36
CA VAL A 56 -11.25 14.13 -0.05
C VAL A 56 -9.85 14.51 -0.53
N GLY A 57 -9.13 13.58 -1.17
CA GLY A 57 -7.83 13.86 -1.78
C GLY A 57 -6.65 13.89 -0.81
N ASP A 58 -6.83 13.45 0.44
CA ASP A 58 -5.77 13.44 1.46
C ASP A 58 -4.72 12.34 1.27
N LYS A 59 -4.90 11.47 0.26
CA LYS A 59 -4.04 10.33 -0.07
C LYS A 59 -3.95 9.25 1.02
N LYS A 60 -4.80 9.30 2.05
CA LYS A 60 -4.82 8.38 3.19
C LYS A 60 -6.09 7.53 3.14
N ALA A 61 -6.03 6.36 2.53
CA ALA A 61 -7.19 5.46 2.47
C ALA A 61 -7.51 4.75 3.80
N GLY A 62 -6.60 4.82 4.77
CA GLY A 62 -6.80 4.25 6.11
C GLY A 62 -6.11 2.89 6.29
N VAL A 63 -6.60 2.14 7.29
CA VAL A 63 -6.04 0.84 7.67
C VAL A 63 -7.15 -0.21 7.78
N VAL A 64 -6.92 -1.36 7.18
CA VAL A 64 -7.73 -2.56 7.35
C VAL A 64 -7.09 -3.42 8.43
N TRP A 65 -7.74 -3.48 9.57
CA TRP A 65 -7.31 -4.34 10.66
C TRP A 65 -8.05 -5.66 10.62
N HIS A 66 -7.30 -6.70 10.30
CA HIS A 66 -7.77 -8.08 10.30
C HIS A 66 -6.85 -8.95 11.16
N THR A 67 -7.38 -9.71 12.10
CA THR A 67 -6.60 -10.63 12.92
C THR A 67 -5.80 -11.61 12.07
N GLN A 68 -4.70 -12.11 12.61
CA GLN A 68 -3.89 -13.12 11.93
C GLN A 68 -4.75 -14.37 11.62
N GLY A 69 -4.58 -14.93 10.44
CA GLY A 69 -5.38 -16.09 9.99
C GLY A 69 -6.76 -15.76 9.42
N SER A 70 -7.23 -14.51 9.44
CA SER A 70 -8.55 -14.11 8.92
C SER A 70 -8.63 -14.01 7.38
N GLY A 71 -7.56 -14.38 6.66
CA GLY A 71 -7.51 -14.33 5.20
C GLY A 71 -7.15 -12.94 4.64
N LYS A 72 -6.29 -12.20 5.31
CA LYS A 72 -5.80 -10.86 4.92
C LYS A 72 -5.29 -10.82 3.47
N SER A 73 -4.49 -11.81 3.04
CA SER A 73 -3.97 -11.92 1.67
C SER A 73 -5.08 -11.98 0.62
N LEU A 74 -6.17 -12.71 0.88
CA LEU A 74 -7.34 -12.75 0.00
C LEU A 74 -8.10 -11.44 0.00
N SER A 75 -8.20 -10.76 1.14
CA SER A 75 -8.80 -9.42 1.22
C SER A 75 -8.03 -8.41 0.36
N MET A 76 -6.69 -8.46 0.38
CA MET A 76 -5.84 -7.63 -0.50
C MET A 76 -6.09 -7.92 -1.97
N VAL A 77 -6.19 -9.19 -2.36
CA VAL A 77 -6.49 -9.60 -3.75
C VAL A 77 -7.87 -9.08 -4.19
N PHE A 78 -8.90 -9.27 -3.37
CA PHE A 78 -10.25 -8.78 -3.67
C PHE A 78 -10.29 -7.26 -3.77
N TYR A 79 -9.60 -6.58 -2.86
CA TYR A 79 -9.45 -5.14 -2.89
C TYR A 79 -8.77 -4.68 -4.18
N THR A 80 -7.63 -5.26 -4.53
CA THR A 80 -6.87 -4.92 -5.74
C THR A 80 -7.71 -5.12 -7.00
N GLY A 81 -8.41 -6.24 -7.11
CA GLY A 81 -9.30 -6.50 -8.25
C GLY A 81 -10.41 -5.46 -8.39
N LYS A 82 -10.95 -4.94 -7.28
CA LYS A 82 -11.95 -3.88 -7.28
C LYS A 82 -11.36 -2.51 -7.61
N ILE A 83 -10.18 -2.18 -7.05
CA ILE A 83 -9.51 -0.89 -7.30
C ILE A 83 -9.05 -0.76 -8.74
N VAL A 84 -8.56 -1.82 -9.36
CA VAL A 84 -8.21 -1.83 -10.79
C VAL A 84 -9.40 -1.40 -11.66
N LEU A 85 -10.61 -1.77 -11.27
CA LEU A 85 -11.82 -1.36 -11.98
C LEU A 85 -12.31 0.04 -11.59
N ALA A 86 -12.21 0.39 -10.30
CA ALA A 86 -12.80 1.60 -9.76
C ALA A 86 -12.01 2.87 -10.10
N LEU A 87 -10.69 2.77 -10.26
CA LEU A 87 -9.77 3.90 -10.52
C LEU A 87 -9.17 3.86 -11.93
N ASP A 88 -9.83 3.21 -12.86
CA ASP A 88 -9.40 3.13 -14.26
C ASP A 88 -7.95 2.62 -14.42
N ASN A 89 -7.74 1.40 -13.90
CA ASN A 89 -6.48 0.67 -14.02
C ASN A 89 -5.26 1.40 -13.40
N PRO A 90 -5.28 1.74 -12.10
CA PRO A 90 -4.13 2.34 -11.43
C PRO A 90 -2.96 1.36 -11.36
N THR A 91 -1.76 1.87 -11.14
CA THR A 91 -0.64 1.03 -10.70
C THR A 91 -0.81 0.72 -9.22
N VAL A 92 -0.80 -0.57 -8.86
CA VAL A 92 -0.88 -1.02 -7.47
C VAL A 92 0.50 -1.48 -7.01
N VAL A 93 1.04 -0.84 -5.98
CA VAL A 93 2.33 -1.21 -5.37
C VAL A 93 2.05 -1.90 -4.04
N VAL A 94 2.37 -3.18 -3.94
CA VAL A 94 2.24 -3.97 -2.72
C VAL A 94 3.58 -3.99 -2.01
N ILE A 95 3.60 -3.47 -0.79
CA ILE A 95 4.82 -3.37 0.03
C ILE A 95 4.74 -4.37 1.16
N THR A 96 5.77 -5.19 1.28
CA THR A 96 5.95 -6.18 2.35
C THR A 96 7.16 -5.83 3.22
N ASP A 97 7.17 -6.35 4.45
CA ASP A 97 8.27 -6.12 5.40
C ASP A 97 9.45 -7.09 5.18
N ARG A 98 9.18 -8.32 4.69
CA ARG A 98 10.17 -9.40 4.56
C ARG A 98 10.01 -10.17 3.27
N ASN A 99 11.13 -10.57 2.70
CA ASN A 99 11.18 -11.39 1.47
C ASN A 99 10.43 -12.73 1.62
N ASP A 100 10.55 -13.42 2.76
CA ASP A 100 9.96 -14.76 2.97
C ASP A 100 8.41 -14.75 3.01
N LEU A 101 7.80 -13.67 3.50
CA LEU A 101 6.35 -13.49 3.49
C LEU A 101 5.84 -13.00 2.13
N ASP A 102 6.73 -12.40 1.34
CA ASP A 102 6.48 -11.90 0.00
C ASP A 102 6.07 -13.04 -0.95
N ASP A 103 6.75 -14.19 -0.90
CA ASP A 103 6.48 -15.33 -1.77
C ASP A 103 5.06 -15.89 -1.59
N GLN A 104 4.55 -15.98 -0.34
CA GLN A 104 3.20 -16.49 -0.09
C GLN A 104 2.13 -15.49 -0.54
N LEU A 105 2.31 -14.21 -0.25
CA LEU A 105 1.40 -13.17 -0.66
C LEU A 105 1.42 -13.01 -2.18
N PHE A 106 2.61 -12.94 -2.78
CA PHE A 106 2.82 -12.90 -4.22
C PHE A 106 2.17 -14.09 -4.92
N GLY A 107 2.37 -15.32 -4.41
CA GLY A 107 1.75 -16.52 -4.93
C GLY A 107 0.22 -16.46 -4.93
N THR A 108 -0.37 -15.84 -3.88
CA THR A 108 -1.83 -15.64 -3.80
C THR A 108 -2.32 -14.67 -4.89
N PHE A 109 -1.59 -13.60 -5.15
CA PHE A 109 -1.87 -12.65 -6.21
C PHE A 109 -1.66 -13.26 -7.60
N ALA A 110 -0.55 -13.97 -7.81
CA ALA A 110 -0.25 -14.64 -9.08
C ALA A 110 -1.32 -15.68 -9.45
N ALA A 111 -1.80 -16.47 -8.49
CA ALA A 111 -2.90 -17.41 -8.67
C ALA A 111 -4.25 -16.70 -8.98
N SER A 112 -4.34 -15.41 -8.75
CA SER A 112 -5.55 -14.59 -8.95
C SER A 112 -5.43 -13.62 -10.14
N SER A 113 -4.46 -13.81 -11.03
CA SER A 113 -4.16 -12.92 -12.17
C SER A 113 -5.37 -12.65 -13.07
N GLN A 114 -6.29 -13.61 -13.21
CA GLN A 114 -7.54 -13.40 -13.96
C GLN A 114 -8.46 -12.35 -13.30
N LEU A 115 -8.57 -12.36 -11.97
CA LEU A 115 -9.32 -11.35 -11.22
C LEU A 115 -8.65 -9.98 -11.33
N LEU A 116 -7.33 -9.96 -11.25
CA LEU A 116 -6.52 -8.73 -11.34
C LEU A 116 -6.44 -8.18 -12.77
N ARG A 117 -6.78 -9.00 -13.79
CA ARG A 117 -6.65 -8.71 -15.22
C ARG A 117 -5.22 -8.38 -15.66
N GLN A 118 -4.26 -8.77 -14.85
CA GLN A 118 -2.83 -8.56 -15.09
C GLN A 118 -2.01 -9.52 -14.24
N THR A 119 -0.78 -9.77 -14.67
CA THR A 119 0.16 -10.62 -13.95
C THR A 119 0.96 -9.75 -12.99
N PRO A 120 0.95 -10.05 -11.69
CA PRO A 120 1.81 -9.38 -10.72
C PRO A 120 3.29 -9.53 -11.08
N LYS A 121 4.07 -8.50 -10.81
CA LYS A 121 5.52 -8.49 -10.99
C LYS A 121 6.19 -8.17 -9.66
N GLN A 122 7.33 -8.76 -9.42
CA GLN A 122 8.15 -8.51 -8.24
C GLN A 122 9.38 -7.71 -8.66
N ALA A 123 9.62 -6.57 -8.02
CA ALA A 123 10.83 -5.80 -8.24
C ALA A 123 11.94 -6.35 -7.34
N GLU A 124 13.00 -6.89 -7.92
CA GLU A 124 14.12 -7.46 -7.17
C GLU A 124 15.04 -6.38 -6.58
N ASN A 125 15.17 -5.26 -7.28
CA ASN A 125 16.00 -4.14 -6.90
C ASN A 125 15.30 -2.80 -7.16
N ARG A 126 15.97 -1.71 -6.82
CA ARG A 126 15.44 -0.34 -6.93
C ARG A 126 15.32 0.12 -8.38
N GLU A 127 16.26 -0.25 -9.21
CA GLU A 127 16.30 0.10 -10.64
C GLU A 127 15.10 -0.54 -11.35
N GLU A 128 14.83 -1.81 -11.07
CA GLU A 128 13.66 -2.50 -11.62
C GLU A 128 12.36 -1.89 -11.13
N LEU A 129 12.27 -1.50 -9.84
CA LEU A 129 11.11 -0.78 -9.32
C LEU A 129 10.87 0.53 -10.08
N LYS A 130 11.92 1.30 -10.37
CA LYS A 130 11.84 2.52 -11.18
C LYS A 130 11.31 2.23 -12.58
N GLU A 131 11.82 1.20 -13.25
CA GLU A 131 11.36 0.82 -14.58
C GLU A 131 9.90 0.39 -14.59
N LEU A 132 9.48 -0.42 -13.61
CA LEU A 132 8.08 -0.84 -13.48
C LEU A 132 7.13 0.33 -13.20
N LEU A 133 7.59 1.38 -12.52
CA LEU A 133 6.81 2.59 -12.23
C LEU A 133 6.72 3.57 -13.40
N LYS A 134 7.52 3.44 -14.46
CA LYS A 134 7.46 4.28 -15.67
C LYS A 134 6.22 4.02 -16.51
N VAL A 135 5.53 2.90 -16.31
CA VAL A 135 4.29 2.57 -17.04
C VAL A 135 3.21 3.57 -16.66
N GLY A 136 2.53 4.17 -17.64
CA GLY A 136 1.55 5.25 -17.43
C GLY A 136 0.29 4.82 -16.67
N SER A 137 -0.12 3.54 -16.73
CA SER A 137 -1.26 2.97 -16.01
C SER A 137 -1.13 1.46 -15.89
N GLY A 138 -1.85 0.87 -14.94
CA GLY A 138 -1.84 -0.57 -14.67
C GLY A 138 -0.55 -1.03 -13.98
N GLY A 139 -0.47 -2.33 -13.78
CA GLY A 139 0.61 -3.02 -13.05
C GLY A 139 0.27 -3.29 -11.59
N VAL A 140 0.56 -4.53 -11.17
CA VAL A 140 0.61 -4.91 -9.76
C VAL A 140 2.06 -5.26 -9.46
N ILE A 141 2.70 -4.41 -8.66
CA ILE A 141 4.14 -4.45 -8.40
C ILE A 141 4.36 -4.81 -6.94
N PHE A 142 5.10 -5.87 -6.69
CA PHE A 142 5.53 -6.26 -5.36
C PHE A 142 6.93 -5.72 -5.08
N THR A 143 7.13 -5.21 -3.89
CA THR A 143 8.43 -4.72 -3.43
C THR A 143 8.51 -4.76 -1.91
N THR A 144 9.72 -4.73 -1.39
CA THR A 144 9.95 -4.67 0.06
C THR A 144 10.21 -3.24 0.51
N ILE A 145 9.85 -2.95 1.78
CA ILE A 145 10.02 -1.62 2.35
C ILE A 145 11.49 -1.16 2.38
N GLN A 146 12.43 -2.10 2.47
CA GLN A 146 13.87 -1.83 2.50
C GLN A 146 14.38 -1.15 1.23
N LYS A 147 13.70 -1.36 0.08
CA LYS A 147 14.08 -0.72 -1.19
C LYS A 147 13.83 0.79 -1.21
N PHE A 148 13.11 1.30 -0.21
CA PHE A 148 12.88 2.74 0.00
C PHE A 148 13.85 3.36 1.03
N GLN A 149 14.95 2.69 1.34
CA GLN A 149 15.98 3.25 2.21
C GLN A 149 17.08 3.91 1.33
N PRO A 150 17.52 5.14 1.62
CA PRO A 150 18.63 5.76 0.91
C PRO A 150 19.92 4.96 1.06
N ASP A 151 20.70 4.80 -0.02
CA ASP A 151 21.94 4.01 -0.01
C ASP A 151 23.00 4.61 0.93
N ASP A 152 23.10 5.94 0.96
CA ASP A 152 24.07 6.66 1.78
C ASP A 152 23.53 7.02 3.18
N GLY A 153 22.40 6.43 3.57
CA GLY A 153 21.72 6.80 4.81
C GLY A 153 21.27 8.25 4.86
N GLY A 154 21.03 8.87 3.72
CA GLY A 154 20.54 10.24 3.59
C GLY A 154 19.21 10.47 4.27
N SER A 155 18.84 11.72 4.46
CA SER A 155 17.57 12.13 5.07
C SER A 155 16.40 12.22 4.09
N VAL A 156 16.66 12.13 2.80
CA VAL A 156 15.66 12.24 1.71
C VAL A 156 15.83 11.07 0.76
N TYR A 157 14.70 10.49 0.33
CA TYR A 157 14.69 9.49 -0.71
C TYR A 157 14.36 10.14 -2.06
N GLU A 158 14.94 9.59 -3.14
CA GLU A 158 14.67 10.04 -4.50
C GLU A 158 13.19 9.80 -4.87
N GLN A 159 12.57 10.78 -5.52
CA GLN A 159 11.22 10.63 -6.07
C GLN A 159 11.23 9.65 -7.25
N LEU A 160 10.50 8.55 -7.12
CA LEU A 160 10.39 7.52 -8.14
C LEU A 160 9.28 7.83 -9.17
N SER A 161 8.21 8.48 -8.72
CA SER A 161 7.09 8.86 -9.57
C SER A 161 6.27 9.99 -8.95
N ASP A 162 5.81 10.91 -9.78
CA ASP A 162 4.89 12.00 -9.43
C ASP A 162 3.42 11.68 -9.76
N ARG A 163 3.16 10.49 -10.25
CA ARG A 163 1.83 10.06 -10.69
C ARG A 163 0.84 10.00 -9.54
N THR A 164 -0.39 10.43 -9.83
CA THR A 164 -1.52 10.41 -8.88
C THR A 164 -2.33 9.10 -8.94
N ASN A 165 -2.20 8.31 -10.02
CA ASN A 165 -2.90 7.04 -10.21
C ASN A 165 -2.10 5.83 -9.71
N ILE A 166 -1.41 5.99 -8.58
CA ILE A 166 -0.72 4.92 -7.88
C ILE A 166 -1.43 4.66 -6.56
N VAL A 167 -1.70 3.40 -6.26
CA VAL A 167 -2.23 2.94 -4.99
C VAL A 167 -1.20 2.05 -4.31
N VAL A 168 -0.78 2.43 -3.11
CA VAL A 168 0.16 1.66 -2.30
C VAL A 168 -0.62 0.86 -1.26
N ILE A 169 -0.39 -0.44 -1.24
CA ILE A 169 -0.88 -1.38 -0.23
C ILE A 169 0.30 -1.76 0.65
N ALA A 170 0.28 -1.37 1.92
CA ALA A 170 1.29 -1.76 2.89
C ALA A 170 0.81 -2.96 3.70
N ASP A 171 1.46 -4.12 3.54
CA ASP A 171 1.24 -5.26 4.43
C ASP A 171 2.01 -5.04 5.73
N GLU A 172 1.50 -5.59 6.83
CA GLU A 172 1.98 -5.36 8.19
C GLU A 172 2.23 -3.86 8.47
N ALA A 173 1.23 -3.02 8.16
CA ALA A 173 1.34 -1.56 8.18
C ALA A 173 1.85 -1.02 9.53
N HIS A 174 1.61 -1.74 10.63
CA HIS A 174 2.17 -1.40 11.94
C HIS A 174 3.71 -1.39 11.96
N ARG A 175 4.38 -2.02 11.01
CA ARG A 175 5.86 -2.01 10.88
C ARG A 175 6.36 -1.01 9.86
N SER A 176 5.62 -0.84 8.76
CA SER A 176 6.05 -0.06 7.60
C SER A 176 5.60 1.40 7.63
N GLN A 177 4.60 1.76 8.44
CA GLN A 177 4.02 3.10 8.50
C GLN A 177 4.51 3.95 9.67
N TYR A 178 5.56 3.53 10.39
CA TYR A 178 6.22 4.30 11.45
C TYR A 178 7.40 5.13 10.94
N GLY A 179 7.75 6.16 11.70
CA GLY A 179 9.02 6.88 11.52
C GLY A 179 8.93 8.14 10.68
N PHE A 180 7.81 8.86 10.77
CA PHE A 180 7.73 10.22 10.23
C PHE A 180 8.57 11.22 11.03
N ASN A 181 8.87 10.91 12.30
CA ASN A 181 9.69 11.76 13.15
C ASN A 181 11.18 11.54 12.88
N ALA A 182 11.90 12.64 12.79
CA ALA A 182 13.35 12.63 12.69
C ALA A 182 14.00 12.03 13.93
N LYS A 183 14.98 11.15 13.72
CA LYS A 183 15.85 10.64 14.77
C LYS A 183 17.29 11.06 14.47
N GLU A 184 17.98 11.59 15.46
CA GLU A 184 19.42 11.80 15.36
C GLU A 184 20.13 10.49 15.70
N VAL A 185 21.04 10.08 14.84
CA VAL A 185 21.90 8.91 15.02
C VAL A 185 23.33 9.36 14.94
N ASP A 186 24.15 8.93 15.88
CA ASP A 186 25.57 9.23 15.89
C ASP A 186 26.27 8.55 14.70
N VAL A 187 27.04 9.32 13.96
CA VAL A 187 27.92 8.82 12.90
C VAL A 187 29.26 8.49 13.54
N LYS A 188 29.68 7.23 13.43
CA LYS A 188 30.94 6.74 13.95
C LYS A 188 31.92 6.53 12.80
N ASP A 189 33.20 6.79 13.05
CA ASP A 189 34.29 6.43 12.14
C ASP A 189 34.66 4.95 12.26
N ASP A 190 35.69 4.54 11.50
CA ASP A 190 36.19 3.16 11.50
C ASP A 190 36.80 2.74 12.83
N GLU A 191 37.14 3.69 13.70
CA GLU A 191 37.70 3.50 15.06
C GLU A 191 36.57 3.45 16.12
N GLY A 192 35.32 3.73 15.74
CA GLY A 192 34.12 3.69 16.58
C GLY A 192 33.85 4.99 17.34
N GLU A 193 34.63 6.05 17.10
CA GLU A 193 34.44 7.37 17.70
C GLU A 193 33.31 8.15 16.99
N VAL A 194 32.56 8.95 17.76
CA VAL A 194 31.47 9.76 17.23
C VAL A 194 32.01 10.97 16.50
N VAL A 195 31.98 10.98 15.18
CA VAL A 195 32.46 12.08 14.31
C VAL A 195 31.37 13.08 13.92
N GLY A 196 30.11 12.77 14.23
CA GLY A 196 29.00 13.67 13.92
C GLY A 196 27.64 13.07 14.27
N LYS A 197 26.58 13.81 13.94
CA LYS A 197 25.19 13.34 14.04
C LYS A 197 24.51 13.40 12.68
N ARG A 198 23.68 12.42 12.39
CA ARG A 198 22.89 12.33 11.16
C ARG A 198 21.42 12.20 11.50
N THR A 199 20.59 12.95 10.79
CA THR A 199 19.14 12.82 10.87
C THR A 199 18.69 11.68 9.96
N VAL A 200 18.02 10.68 10.53
CA VAL A 200 17.40 9.57 9.83
C VAL A 200 15.89 9.57 10.10
N TYR A 201 15.14 9.11 9.10
CA TYR A 201 13.71 8.93 9.21
C TYR A 201 13.36 7.44 9.09
N GLY A 202 12.13 7.09 9.42
CA GLY A 202 11.64 5.75 9.16
C GLY A 202 11.20 5.55 7.72
N PHE A 203 10.96 4.31 7.36
CA PHE A 203 10.57 3.90 6.01
C PHE A 203 9.33 4.60 5.48
N ALA A 204 8.37 4.93 6.35
CA ALA A 204 7.14 5.61 5.96
C ALA A 204 7.41 6.97 5.30
N LYS A 205 8.37 7.73 5.82
CA LYS A 205 8.74 9.01 5.21
C LYS A 205 9.41 8.81 3.84
N TYR A 206 10.39 7.94 3.76
CA TYR A 206 11.08 7.66 2.50
C TYR A 206 10.14 7.14 1.41
N LEU A 207 9.18 6.31 1.79
CA LEU A 207 8.14 5.85 0.88
C LEU A 207 7.27 7.01 0.37
N ARG A 208 6.92 7.96 1.26
CA ARG A 208 6.17 9.17 0.87
C ARG A 208 6.99 10.10 -0.01
N ASP A 209 8.28 10.23 0.23
CA ASP A 209 9.20 10.99 -0.63
C ASP A 209 9.29 10.36 -2.03
N ALA A 210 9.36 9.03 -2.10
CA ALA A 210 9.42 8.27 -3.35
C ALA A 210 8.14 8.38 -4.20
N LEU A 211 6.97 8.37 -3.56
CA LEU A 211 5.66 8.35 -4.21
C LEU A 211 4.72 9.39 -3.56
N PRO A 212 4.99 10.70 -3.68
CA PRO A 212 4.32 11.76 -2.92
C PRO A 212 2.82 11.88 -3.24
N ASN A 213 2.42 11.53 -4.45
CA ASN A 213 1.04 11.65 -4.93
C ASN A 213 0.25 10.33 -4.90
N ALA A 214 0.86 9.25 -4.44
CA ALA A 214 0.19 7.96 -4.32
C ALA A 214 -0.85 7.96 -3.20
N THR A 215 -1.86 7.11 -3.32
CA THR A 215 -2.86 6.86 -2.27
C THR A 215 -2.46 5.61 -1.48
N TYR A 216 -2.51 5.68 -0.15
CA TYR A 216 -1.97 4.67 0.75
C TYR A 216 -3.06 3.97 1.54
N LEU A 217 -3.02 2.64 1.54
CA LEU A 217 -3.87 1.77 2.37
C LEU A 217 -2.99 0.78 3.13
N GLY A 218 -3.18 0.71 4.45
CA GLY A 218 -2.51 -0.26 5.30
C GLY A 218 -3.35 -1.53 5.51
N PHE A 219 -2.69 -2.67 5.63
CA PHE A 219 -3.26 -3.90 6.17
C PHE A 219 -2.42 -4.34 7.36
N THR A 220 -3.05 -4.75 8.46
CA THR A 220 -2.34 -5.22 9.65
C THR A 220 -3.14 -6.26 10.41
N GLY A 221 -2.44 -7.20 11.05
CA GLY A 221 -3.00 -8.14 12.02
C GLY A 221 -2.88 -7.67 13.47
N THR A 222 -2.10 -6.63 13.71
CA THR A 222 -1.78 -6.12 15.04
C THR A 222 -2.36 -4.71 15.20
N PRO A 223 -3.10 -4.40 16.27
CA PRO A 223 -3.56 -3.04 16.54
C PRO A 223 -2.35 -2.14 16.77
N ILE A 224 -2.48 -0.89 16.36
CA ILE A 224 -1.44 0.12 16.52
C ILE A 224 -1.37 0.52 18.00
N GLU A 225 -0.17 0.57 18.56
CA GLU A 225 0.04 1.09 19.91
C GLU A 225 -0.19 2.61 19.95
N LYS A 226 -0.70 3.08 21.10
CA LYS A 226 -1.30 4.41 21.33
C LYS A 226 -0.37 5.63 21.17
N THR A 227 0.88 5.48 20.75
CA THR A 227 1.86 6.57 20.77
C THR A 227 2.13 7.24 19.44
N ASP A 228 1.61 6.70 18.34
CA ASP A 228 1.79 7.30 17.02
C ASP A 228 0.43 7.72 16.42
N VAL A 229 0.15 9.01 16.44
CA VAL A 229 -1.14 9.62 16.04
C VAL A 229 -1.30 9.69 14.51
N ASN A 230 -0.31 9.25 13.72
CA ASN A 230 -0.23 9.46 12.28
C ASN A 230 -0.55 8.23 11.42
N THR A 231 -1.12 7.19 11.98
CA THR A 231 -1.58 6.02 11.23
C THR A 231 -3.06 6.01 11.00
#